data_c7be25dd656651c7d36774ffcbaaad67
#
_entry.id   c7be25dd656651c7d36774ffcbaaad67
#
_cell.length_a   1.000
_cell.length_b   1.000
_cell.length_c   1.000
_cell.angle_alpha   90.00
_cell.angle_beta   90.00
_cell.angle_gamma   90.00
#
_symmetry.space_group_name_H-M   'P 1'
#
loop_
_entity.id
_entity.type
_entity.pdbx_description
1 polymer ?
#
loop_
_entity_poly.entity_id
_entity_poly.type
_entity_poly.pdbx_seq_one_letter_code
_entity_poly.pdbx_strand_id
1 'polypeptide(L)'
;MTTQKTMRKTRTPAGSAAIKTKKIVKRVELPPNPFIHEILDHVEEQKTKAKKITELRKYRDDSLTAILIWNFDSSVISAVPEGQVPYKENEVPIGTDHTSLRREWKNLFHFIKGGNDSLSALRRETMFIQMLEGLHPEEAAIICLVKDKNLTEKYKLTK
;
A
#
# COMPACT_ATOMS: atom_id res chain seq x y z
N MET A 1 43.74 0.44 -78.98
CA MET A 1 43.59 1.48 -77.86
C MET A 1 42.36 1.14 -77.06
N THR A 2 42.51 0.47 -75.96
CA THR A 2 41.38 0.04 -75.15
C THR A 2 41.54 0.57 -73.75
N THR A 3 40.70 1.54 -73.39
CA THR A 3 40.66 2.18 -72.10
C THR A 3 39.87 1.32 -71.12
N GLN A 4 40.50 0.73 -70.13
CA GLN A 4 39.84 0.00 -69.06
C GLN A 4 39.34 1.00 -68.04
N LYS A 5 38.00 1.00 -67.82
CA LYS A 5 37.30 1.83 -66.80
C LYS A 5 37.23 1.02 -65.52
N THR A 6 37.99 1.41 -64.52
CA THR A 6 38.02 0.81 -63.19
C THR A 6 36.75 1.16 -62.42
N MET A 7 35.91 0.17 -62.11
CA MET A 7 34.73 0.33 -61.25
C MET A 7 35.18 0.38 -59.77
N ARG A 8 34.97 1.52 -59.12
CA ARG A 8 35.06 1.67 -57.67
C ARG A 8 33.85 1.03 -56.99
N LYS A 9 34.07 -0.02 -56.22
CA LYS A 9 33.09 -0.58 -55.31
C LYS A 9 32.85 0.41 -54.16
N THR A 10 31.67 0.98 -54.10
CA THR A 10 31.20 1.73 -52.94
C THR A 10 30.82 0.76 -51.81
N ARG A 11 31.56 0.85 -50.69
CA ARG A 11 31.21 0.17 -49.43
C ARG A 11 30.05 0.87 -48.80
N THR A 12 28.93 0.18 -48.62
CA THR A 12 27.82 0.55 -47.77
C THR A 12 28.23 0.42 -46.29
N PRO A 13 28.05 1.40 -45.41
CA PRO A 13 28.25 1.20 -43.99
C PRO A 13 27.04 0.47 -43.42
N ALA A 14 27.25 -0.77 -43.04
CA ALA A 14 26.33 -1.52 -42.19
C ALA A 14 26.47 -1.03 -40.75
N GLY A 15 25.32 -0.93 -40.07
CA GLY A 15 25.34 -0.82 -38.62
C GLY A 15 24.60 0.37 -38.03
N SER A 16 23.32 0.45 -38.30
CA SER A 16 22.42 1.18 -37.37
C SER A 16 22.34 0.42 -36.06
N ALA A 17 23.16 0.81 -35.09
CA ALA A 17 23.06 0.33 -33.72
C ALA A 17 21.71 0.82 -33.15
N ALA A 18 20.77 -0.11 -33.00
CA ALA A 18 19.49 0.14 -32.32
C ALA A 18 19.80 0.57 -30.88
N ILE A 19 19.68 1.86 -30.64
CA ILE A 19 19.69 2.43 -29.28
C ILE A 19 18.48 1.84 -28.57
N LYS A 20 18.71 0.84 -27.72
CA LYS A 20 17.72 0.36 -26.77
C LYS A 20 17.40 1.51 -25.81
N THR A 21 16.39 2.30 -26.13
CA THR A 21 15.80 3.25 -25.18
C THR A 21 15.35 2.46 -23.97
N LYS A 22 16.12 2.51 -22.91
CA LYS A 22 15.66 2.10 -21.58
C LYS A 22 14.43 2.94 -21.28
N LYS A 23 13.24 2.30 -21.28
CA LYS A 23 12.03 2.88 -20.75
C LYS A 23 12.36 3.34 -19.33
N ILE A 24 12.53 4.65 -19.14
CA ILE A 24 12.63 5.26 -17.82
C ILE A 24 11.23 5.07 -17.22
N VAL A 25 11.05 4.02 -16.45
CA VAL A 25 9.89 3.89 -15.58
C VAL A 25 10.01 5.06 -14.60
N LYS A 26 9.24 6.12 -14.82
CA LYS A 26 9.09 7.19 -13.84
C LYS A 26 8.68 6.51 -12.54
N ARG A 27 9.55 6.52 -11.54
CA ARG A 27 9.18 6.14 -10.18
C ARG A 27 8.11 7.14 -9.77
N VAL A 28 6.89 6.67 -9.65
CA VAL A 28 5.81 7.46 -9.08
C VAL A 28 6.16 7.58 -7.61
N GLU A 29 6.70 8.72 -7.21
CA GLU A 29 6.90 9.02 -5.80
C GLU A 29 5.54 9.37 -5.20
N LEU A 30 5.24 8.76 -4.07
CA LEU A 30 4.03 9.06 -3.33
C LEU A 30 4.07 10.51 -2.78
N PRO A 31 2.92 11.14 -2.55
CA PRO A 31 2.84 12.47 -1.95
C PRO A 31 3.52 12.48 -0.57
N PRO A 32 3.83 13.67 0.00
CA PRO A 32 4.54 13.79 1.28
C PRO A 32 3.84 13.10 2.47
N ASN A 33 2.51 13.01 2.43
CA ASN A 33 1.71 12.35 3.46
C ASN A 33 0.72 11.38 2.80
N PRO A 34 1.21 10.25 2.25
CA PRO A 34 0.34 9.30 1.56
C PRO A 34 -0.58 8.60 2.55
N PHE A 35 -1.76 8.19 2.08
CA PHE A 35 -2.61 7.28 2.82
C PHE A 35 -1.94 5.90 2.97
N ILE A 36 -2.36 5.14 3.97
CA ILE A 36 -1.79 3.79 4.17
C ILE A 36 -2.06 2.87 2.99
N HIS A 37 -3.24 2.97 2.37
CA HIS A 37 -3.54 2.18 1.16
C HIS A 37 -2.62 2.53 -0.01
N GLU A 38 -2.28 3.81 -0.21
CA GLU A 38 -1.35 4.23 -1.27
C GLU A 38 0.06 3.65 -1.05
N ILE A 39 0.51 3.60 0.21
CA ILE A 39 1.81 2.97 0.55
C ILE A 39 1.77 1.47 0.25
N LEU A 40 0.70 0.78 0.66
CA LEU A 40 0.57 -0.66 0.46
C LEU A 40 0.43 -1.02 -1.02
N ASP A 41 -0.33 -0.25 -1.79
CA ASP A 41 -0.45 -0.41 -3.25
C ASP A 41 0.92 -0.22 -3.94
N HIS A 42 1.64 0.84 -3.57
CA HIS A 42 3.00 1.09 -4.09
C HIS A 42 3.98 -0.04 -3.73
N VAL A 43 3.89 -0.59 -2.52
CA VAL A 43 4.69 -1.74 -2.09
C VAL A 43 4.32 -3.01 -2.86
N GLU A 44 3.02 -3.22 -3.12
CA GLU A 44 2.54 -4.38 -3.89
C GLU A 44 3.09 -4.42 -5.31
N GLU A 45 3.26 -3.27 -5.96
CA GLU A 45 3.84 -3.15 -7.29
C GLU A 45 5.31 -3.61 -7.35
N GLN A 46 5.99 -3.72 -6.21
CA GLN A 46 7.38 -4.15 -6.17
C GLN A 46 7.51 -5.65 -6.43
N LYS A 47 8.37 -6.01 -7.38
CA LYS A 47 8.54 -7.40 -7.88
C LYS A 47 9.24 -8.34 -6.90
N THR A 48 10.02 -7.82 -5.95
CA THR A 48 10.82 -8.63 -5.03
C THR A 48 10.59 -8.28 -3.58
N LYS A 49 10.69 -9.28 -2.69
CA LYS A 49 10.55 -9.08 -1.24
C LYS A 49 11.51 -8.00 -0.71
N ALA A 50 12.76 -8.01 -1.18
CA ALA A 50 13.75 -7.01 -0.76
C ALA A 50 13.33 -5.58 -1.12
N LYS A 51 12.76 -5.36 -2.31
CA LYS A 51 12.25 -4.05 -2.72
C LYS A 51 11.01 -3.65 -1.92
N LYS A 52 10.09 -4.58 -1.68
CA LYS A 52 8.91 -4.35 -0.81
C LYS A 52 9.35 -3.86 0.58
N ILE A 53 10.32 -4.52 1.19
CA ILE A 53 10.88 -4.12 2.49
C ILE A 53 11.53 -2.73 2.43
N THR A 54 12.28 -2.43 1.37
CA THR A 54 12.90 -1.12 1.20
C THR A 54 11.86 0.00 1.10
N GLU A 55 10.80 -0.19 0.33
CA GLU A 55 9.73 0.81 0.19
C GLU A 55 8.92 0.93 1.51
N LEU A 56 8.61 -0.16 2.20
CA LEU A 56 7.98 -0.10 3.53
C LEU A 56 8.83 0.69 4.54
N ARG A 57 10.14 0.52 4.52
CA ARG A 57 11.07 1.27 5.38
C ARG A 57 11.14 2.75 5.02
N LYS A 58 11.09 3.07 3.73
CA LYS A 58 11.10 4.45 3.22
C LYS A 58 9.88 5.25 3.72
N TYR A 59 8.70 4.61 3.70
CA TYR A 59 7.44 5.24 4.12
C TYR A 59 7.00 4.85 5.54
N ARG A 60 7.93 4.31 6.35
CA ARG A 60 7.64 3.89 7.71
C ARG A 60 7.17 5.05 8.57
N ASP A 61 6.00 4.86 9.19
CA ASP A 61 5.52 5.70 10.28
C ASP A 61 4.87 4.83 11.36
N ASP A 62 4.43 5.45 12.46
CA ASP A 62 3.84 4.74 13.59
C ASP A 62 2.51 4.08 13.22
N SER A 63 1.72 4.72 12.37
CA SER A 63 0.41 4.18 11.93
C SER A 63 0.59 2.93 11.09
N LEU A 64 1.46 2.95 10.10
CA LEU A 64 1.79 1.78 9.28
C LEU A 64 2.36 0.64 10.14
N THR A 65 3.25 0.98 11.07
CA THR A 65 3.85 0.02 12.00
C THR A 65 2.79 -0.65 12.87
N ALA A 66 1.86 0.13 13.45
CA ALA A 66 0.77 -0.39 14.29
C ALA A 66 -0.14 -1.35 13.51
N ILE A 67 -0.49 -1.02 12.27
CA ILE A 67 -1.33 -1.84 11.39
C ILE A 67 -0.63 -3.16 11.04
N LEU A 68 0.64 -3.11 10.68
CA LEU A 68 1.40 -4.32 10.36
C LEU A 68 1.61 -5.22 11.59
N ILE A 69 1.87 -4.65 12.77
CA ILE A 69 1.94 -5.40 14.02
C ILE A 69 0.59 -6.07 14.30
N TRP A 70 -0.51 -5.35 14.21
CA TRP A 70 -1.83 -5.94 14.44
C TRP A 70 -2.11 -7.12 13.50
N ASN A 71 -1.76 -7.00 12.23
CA ASN A 71 -1.99 -8.09 11.26
C ASN A 71 -1.04 -9.27 11.46
N PHE A 72 0.25 -9.04 11.67
CA PHE A 72 1.28 -10.09 11.61
C PHE A 72 1.74 -10.64 12.97
N ASP A 73 1.51 -9.92 14.04
CA ASP A 73 1.87 -10.38 15.38
C ASP A 73 0.77 -11.29 15.93
N SER A 74 1.13 -12.53 16.21
CA SER A 74 0.19 -13.52 16.75
C SER A 74 -0.23 -13.23 18.20
N SER A 75 0.56 -12.45 18.95
CA SER A 75 0.24 -12.04 20.31
C SER A 75 -0.84 -10.96 20.37
N VAL A 76 -1.01 -10.19 19.30
CA VAL A 76 -2.04 -9.18 19.18
C VAL A 76 -3.35 -9.82 18.75
N ILE A 77 -4.34 -9.80 19.61
CA ILE A 77 -5.65 -10.42 19.38
C ILE A 77 -6.70 -9.33 19.25
N SER A 78 -7.51 -9.37 18.20
CA SER A 78 -8.62 -8.45 18.01
C SER A 78 -9.68 -8.66 19.08
N ALA A 79 -10.21 -7.55 19.60
CA ALA A 79 -11.32 -7.54 20.55
C ALA A 79 -12.66 -7.21 19.87
N VAL A 80 -12.64 -7.00 18.57
CA VAL A 80 -13.82 -6.81 17.70
C VAL A 80 -14.16 -8.16 17.07
N PRO A 81 -15.46 -8.53 16.91
CA PRO A 81 -15.86 -9.78 16.29
C PRO A 81 -15.27 -9.96 14.89
N GLU A 82 -14.96 -11.21 14.56
CA GLU A 82 -14.54 -11.58 13.22
C GLU A 82 -15.66 -11.46 12.20
N GLY A 83 -15.30 -11.32 10.93
CA GLY A 83 -16.22 -11.26 9.82
C GLY A 83 -16.56 -9.86 9.37
N GLN A 84 -17.58 -9.78 8.52
CA GLN A 84 -17.98 -8.52 7.88
C GLN A 84 -18.58 -7.54 8.88
N VAL A 85 -18.13 -6.29 8.81
CA VAL A 85 -18.63 -5.21 9.66
C VAL A 85 -19.64 -4.39 8.86
N PRO A 86 -20.86 -4.17 9.38
CA PRO A 86 -21.83 -3.31 8.74
C PRO A 86 -21.52 -1.83 9.03
N TYR A 87 -20.92 -1.15 8.10
CA TYR A 87 -20.66 0.30 8.15
C TYR A 87 -21.01 0.94 6.81
N LYS A 88 -21.28 2.24 6.82
CA LYS A 88 -21.52 3.02 5.61
C LYS A 88 -20.21 3.65 5.17
N GLU A 89 -19.82 3.39 3.91
CA GLU A 89 -18.63 4.01 3.33
C GLU A 89 -18.80 5.54 3.25
N ASN A 90 -17.71 6.24 3.52
CA ASN A 90 -17.67 7.69 3.41
C ASN A 90 -17.46 8.11 1.95
N GLU A 91 -18.52 8.53 1.28
CA GLU A 91 -18.54 8.92 -0.13
C GLU A 91 -18.07 10.37 -0.37
N VAL A 92 -17.74 11.10 0.69
CA VAL A 92 -17.31 12.51 0.57
C VAL A 92 -15.97 12.61 -0.18
N PRO A 93 -15.76 13.65 -1.02
CA PRO A 93 -14.49 13.84 -1.72
C PRO A 93 -13.29 13.91 -0.78
N ILE A 94 -12.18 13.33 -1.21
CA ILE A 94 -10.92 13.28 -0.45
C ILE A 94 -10.52 14.68 0.01
N GLY A 95 -10.19 14.81 1.30
CA GLY A 95 -9.71 16.06 1.89
C GLY A 95 -10.78 16.98 2.46
N THR A 96 -12.07 16.62 2.41
CA THR A 96 -13.15 17.44 2.98
C THR A 96 -13.56 16.99 4.37
N ASP A 97 -13.87 15.72 4.59
CA ASP A 97 -14.39 15.22 5.89
C ASP A 97 -13.90 13.81 6.25
N HIS A 98 -12.77 13.39 5.65
CA HIS A 98 -12.14 12.13 6.03
C HIS A 98 -11.12 12.32 7.14
N THR A 99 -11.18 11.43 8.14
CA THR A 99 -10.01 11.19 8.98
C THR A 99 -9.05 10.24 8.25
N SER A 100 -7.91 9.98 8.83
CA SER A 100 -6.92 9.07 8.26
C SER A 100 -6.36 8.12 9.32
N LEU A 101 -5.88 6.96 8.91
CA LEU A 101 -5.23 6.03 9.82
C LEU A 101 -4.00 6.65 10.52
N ARG A 102 -3.36 7.64 9.89
CA ARG A 102 -2.29 8.43 10.51
C ARG A 102 -2.73 9.23 11.73
N ARG A 103 -3.99 9.57 11.82
CA ARG A 103 -4.58 10.26 12.98
C ARG A 103 -5.17 9.26 13.97
N GLU A 104 -5.85 8.25 13.45
CA GLU A 104 -6.63 7.29 14.25
C GLU A 104 -5.79 6.16 14.86
N TRP A 105 -4.54 5.93 14.42
CA TRP A 105 -3.74 4.80 14.89
C TRP A 105 -3.59 4.74 16.42
N LYS A 106 -3.59 5.88 17.09
CA LYS A 106 -3.52 5.96 18.56
C LYS A 106 -4.75 5.39 19.25
N ASN A 107 -5.87 5.31 18.54
CA ASN A 107 -7.13 4.78 19.06
C ASN A 107 -7.26 3.26 18.79
N LEU A 108 -6.38 2.67 17.99
CA LEU A 108 -6.46 1.25 17.61
C LEU A 108 -6.34 0.30 18.80
N PHE A 109 -5.69 0.72 19.90
CA PHE A 109 -5.56 -0.09 21.10
C PHE A 109 -6.92 -0.42 21.75
N HIS A 110 -7.97 0.37 21.51
CA HIS A 110 -9.31 0.09 21.99
C HIS A 110 -9.92 -1.19 21.39
N PHE A 111 -9.41 -1.61 20.21
CA PHE A 111 -9.92 -2.74 19.45
C PHE A 111 -9.09 -4.01 19.60
N ILE A 112 -8.10 -3.98 20.48
CA ILE A 112 -7.18 -5.07 20.76
C ILE A 112 -7.43 -5.56 22.20
N LYS A 113 -7.41 -6.88 22.43
CA LYS A 113 -7.53 -7.46 23.77
C LYS A 113 -6.34 -7.02 24.63
N GLY A 114 -6.64 -6.58 25.85
CA GLY A 114 -5.66 -6.03 26.77
C GLY A 114 -5.32 -4.54 26.55
N GLY A 115 -5.83 -3.92 25.50
CA GLY A 115 -5.61 -2.48 25.25
C GLY A 115 -6.55 -1.60 26.10
N ASN A 116 -7.83 -1.89 26.11
CA ASN A 116 -8.82 -1.20 26.95
C ASN A 116 -9.92 -2.17 27.41
N ASP A 117 -9.68 -2.86 28.49
CA ASP A 117 -10.59 -3.88 29.01
C ASP A 117 -11.80 -3.29 29.74
N SER A 118 -11.76 -2.00 30.09
CA SER A 118 -12.91 -1.30 30.71
C SER A 118 -14.02 -0.97 29.72
N LEU A 119 -13.76 -1.09 28.42
CA LEU A 119 -14.71 -0.79 27.37
C LEU A 119 -15.63 -1.97 27.12
N SER A 120 -16.96 -1.76 27.19
CA SER A 120 -17.91 -2.82 26.86
C SER A 120 -17.84 -3.23 25.38
N ALA A 121 -18.20 -4.47 25.08
CA ALA A 121 -18.16 -5.00 23.71
C ALA A 121 -18.99 -4.14 22.75
N LEU A 122 -20.24 -3.82 23.14
CA LEU A 122 -21.14 -2.99 22.32
C LEU A 122 -20.54 -1.61 22.02
N ARG A 123 -19.95 -0.94 23.03
CA ARG A 123 -19.35 0.37 22.84
C ARG A 123 -18.11 0.28 21.95
N ARG A 124 -17.31 -0.78 22.09
CA ARG A 124 -16.13 -1.04 21.24
C ARG A 124 -16.55 -1.21 19.78
N GLU A 125 -17.57 -2.02 19.51
CA GLU A 125 -18.08 -2.20 18.15
C GLU A 125 -18.64 -0.90 17.56
N THR A 126 -19.39 -0.13 18.34
CA THR A 126 -19.89 1.19 17.92
C THR A 126 -18.75 2.14 17.58
N MET A 127 -17.72 2.22 18.41
CA MET A 127 -16.54 3.06 18.15
C MET A 127 -15.78 2.58 16.90
N PHE A 128 -15.71 1.27 16.68
CA PHE A 128 -15.05 0.70 15.50
C PHE A 128 -15.80 1.10 14.23
N ILE A 129 -17.11 0.95 14.21
CA ILE A 129 -17.96 1.37 13.08
C ILE A 129 -17.81 2.88 12.81
N GLN A 130 -17.88 3.72 13.84
CA GLN A 130 -17.70 5.16 13.71
C GLN A 130 -16.33 5.53 13.13
N MET A 131 -15.29 4.83 13.54
CA MET A 131 -13.95 5.01 12.95
C MET A 131 -13.94 4.64 11.47
N LEU A 132 -14.52 3.50 11.07
CA LEU A 132 -14.60 3.08 9.67
C LEU A 132 -15.36 4.08 8.81
N GLU A 133 -16.47 4.60 9.31
CA GLU A 133 -17.30 5.61 8.62
C GLU A 133 -16.60 6.97 8.46
N GLY A 134 -15.63 7.28 9.32
CA GLY A 134 -14.82 8.49 9.23
C GLY A 134 -13.59 8.34 8.30
N LEU A 135 -13.13 7.13 8.02
CA LEU A 135 -11.95 6.86 7.21
C LEU A 135 -12.26 6.96 5.71
N HIS A 136 -11.20 7.16 4.91
CA HIS A 136 -11.27 6.90 3.48
C HIS A 136 -11.69 5.44 3.22
N PRO A 137 -12.56 5.14 2.24
CA PRO A 137 -13.08 3.78 2.00
C PRO A 137 -11.98 2.72 1.88
N GLU A 138 -10.88 3.03 1.20
CA GLU A 138 -9.73 2.11 1.05
C GLU A 138 -8.98 1.85 2.37
N GLU A 139 -8.88 2.86 3.24
CA GLU A 139 -8.29 2.69 4.57
C GLU A 139 -9.22 1.90 5.51
N ALA A 140 -10.52 2.14 5.42
CA ALA A 140 -11.52 1.36 6.15
C ALA A 140 -11.48 -0.13 5.74
N ALA A 141 -11.37 -0.41 4.44
CA ALA A 141 -11.21 -1.78 3.93
C ALA A 141 -9.93 -2.46 4.48
N ILE A 142 -8.81 -1.73 4.57
CA ILE A 142 -7.57 -2.25 5.16
C ILE A 142 -7.78 -2.63 6.63
N ILE A 143 -8.41 -1.79 7.43
CA ILE A 143 -8.66 -2.07 8.85
C ILE A 143 -9.59 -3.28 9.03
N CYS A 144 -10.59 -3.44 8.18
CA CYS A 144 -11.44 -4.63 8.20
C CYS A 144 -10.63 -5.92 7.94
N LEU A 145 -9.68 -5.91 7.00
CA LEU A 145 -8.79 -7.03 6.76
C LEU A 145 -7.82 -7.27 7.92
N VAL A 146 -7.22 -6.22 8.45
CA VAL A 146 -6.25 -6.29 9.56
C VAL A 146 -6.91 -6.83 10.84
N LYS A 147 -8.15 -6.45 11.11
CA LYS A 147 -8.94 -6.95 12.23
C LYS A 147 -9.01 -8.48 12.25
N ASP A 148 -9.16 -9.09 11.09
CA ASP A 148 -9.26 -10.55 10.90
C ASP A 148 -7.89 -11.18 10.49
N LYS A 149 -6.79 -10.39 10.50
CA LYS A 149 -5.43 -10.79 10.09
C LYS A 149 -5.34 -11.26 8.62
N ASN A 150 -6.20 -10.74 7.77
CA ASN A 150 -6.36 -11.12 6.37
C ASN A 150 -5.77 -10.09 5.39
N LEU A 151 -4.88 -9.21 5.84
CA LEU A 151 -4.26 -8.20 4.96
C LEU A 151 -3.55 -8.84 3.76
N THR A 152 -3.04 -10.05 3.91
CA THR A 152 -2.38 -10.83 2.86
C THR A 152 -3.30 -11.26 1.72
N GLU A 153 -4.61 -11.23 1.90
CA GLU A 153 -5.59 -11.50 0.85
C GLU A 153 -5.58 -10.40 -0.22
N LYS A 154 -5.42 -9.14 0.20
CA LYS A 154 -5.36 -7.99 -0.72
C LYS A 154 -3.92 -7.69 -1.13
N TYR A 155 -2.97 -7.75 -0.21
CA TYR A 155 -1.57 -7.39 -0.43
C TYR A 155 -0.66 -8.60 -0.19
N LYS A 156 0.13 -8.98 -1.20
CA LYS A 156 1.09 -10.10 -1.11
C LYS A 156 2.30 -9.75 -0.24
N LEU A 157 2.02 -9.50 1.03
CA LEU A 157 3.02 -9.26 2.05
C LEU A 157 3.22 -10.55 2.84
N THR A 158 4.45 -11.00 3.00
CA THR A 158 4.82 -12.15 3.82
C THR A 158 5.67 -11.70 4.99
N LYS A 159 5.49 -12.40 6.11
CA LYS A 159 6.27 -12.24 7.34
C LYS A 159 7.78 -12.37 7.11
#